data_6542b0eb20a7c68cf9b2b10baed45bb0
#
_entry.id   6542b0eb20a7c68cf9b2b10baed45bb0
#
_cell.length_a   1.000
_cell.length_b   1.000
_cell.length_c   1.000
_cell.angle_alpha   90.00
_cell.angle_beta   90.00
_cell.angle_gamma   90.00
#
_symmetry.space_group_name_H-M   'P 1'
#
loop_
_entity.id
_entity.type
_entity.pdbx_description
1 polymer ?
#
loop_
_entity_poly.entity_id
_entity_poly.type
_entity_poly.pdbx_seq_one_letter_code
_entity_poly.pdbx_strand_id
1 'polypeptide(L)'
;MLAMLWCTSGGAASGGAVVSTAPDFLSGGAVVPTAPDFLSGGAVVSTAPTKQHGSIPEGCSCLRSALPLARARTAPDYLNTDTSVQLRQLHPLRENALMLGVGYTDILDTYLSPEKYRGTDLRFLSHTRREKDSTCLVRQLLHEGCIATADNRSGNGGEIGGGYTFAYSLLRKWQMPVGSCHLRLLAGGTAELSVGFLYNTRGSNNPAQARLALQLKPTVAADFDFRLFRRQQRPFTLHYEASAPLCGLMFSPNYGQSYYEIFSRGNYDHNCVPTTIASTPSLRQMLTLDFRALHTTWRIGYLGDWRQTSVNNLKQHTYTHALVFGIVRRFRIEKL
;
A
#
# COMPACT_ATOMS: atom_id res chain seq x y z
N MET A 1 -7.00 22.95 -10.30
CA MET A 1 -7.60 24.17 -9.78
C MET A 1 -8.71 23.74 -8.84
N LEU A 2 -8.39 23.55 -7.57
CA LEU A 2 -9.33 23.36 -6.46
C LEU A 2 -8.66 23.95 -5.23
N ALA A 3 -9.22 25.07 -4.77
CA ALA A 3 -8.75 25.89 -3.68
C ALA A 3 -9.07 25.20 -2.34
N MET A 4 -8.07 25.06 -1.49
CA MET A 4 -8.26 24.76 -0.07
C MET A 4 -8.40 26.06 0.71
N LEU A 5 -9.60 26.27 1.26
CA LEU A 5 -9.84 27.27 2.30
C LEU A 5 -9.18 26.82 3.60
N TRP A 6 -8.28 27.64 4.10
CA TRP A 6 -7.82 27.60 5.49
C TRP A 6 -8.45 28.76 6.25
N CYS A 7 -9.26 28.42 7.24
CA CYS A 7 -9.75 29.38 8.23
C CYS A 7 -8.67 29.62 9.28
N THR A 8 -8.19 30.85 9.36
CA THR A 8 -7.43 31.39 10.49
C THR A 8 -8.40 32.00 11.49
N SER A 9 -8.39 31.52 12.72
CA SER A 9 -8.93 32.29 13.86
C SER A 9 -7.85 32.45 14.92
N GLY A 10 -7.39 33.68 15.08
CA GLY A 10 -6.57 34.10 16.18
C GLY A 10 -7.42 34.40 17.42
N GLY A 11 -6.84 34.19 18.58
CA GLY A 11 -7.42 34.58 19.87
C GLY A 11 -6.37 34.49 20.95
N ALA A 12 -5.85 35.65 21.36
CA ALA A 12 -4.99 35.81 22.50
C ALA A 12 -5.82 36.00 23.78
N ALA A 13 -5.34 35.47 24.93
CA ALA A 13 -5.42 36.04 26.29
C ALA A 13 -4.82 35.05 27.29
N SER A 14 -3.72 35.40 27.89
CA SER A 14 -3.44 35.89 29.26
C SER A 14 -3.84 34.98 30.42
N GLY A 15 -2.82 34.57 31.21
CA GLY A 15 -2.76 34.69 32.64
C GLY A 15 -3.19 33.49 33.51
N GLY A 16 -2.31 33.07 34.39
CA GLY A 16 -2.71 32.42 35.62
C GLY A 16 -1.87 31.21 36.03
N ALA A 17 -0.80 31.42 36.76
CA ALA A 17 -0.12 30.40 37.56
C ALA A 17 -0.96 30.03 38.78
N VAL A 18 -1.13 28.73 39.06
CA VAL A 18 -1.43 28.24 40.43
C VAL A 18 -0.67 26.92 40.63
N VAL A 19 0.19 26.95 41.64
CA VAL A 19 0.85 25.84 42.30
C VAL A 19 -0.17 25.14 43.20
N SER A 20 -0.24 23.80 43.20
CA SER A 20 -0.65 23.03 44.36
C SER A 20 -0.36 21.56 44.22
N THR A 21 0.64 21.09 44.93
CA THR A 21 0.76 20.01 45.90
C THR A 21 0.07 18.66 45.61
N ALA A 22 0.90 17.61 45.61
CA ALA A 22 0.54 16.23 45.83
C ALA A 22 -0.14 15.98 47.19
N PRO A 23 -0.85 14.86 47.37
CA PRO A 23 -0.35 13.89 48.31
C PRO A 23 -0.40 12.42 47.87
N ASP A 24 0.54 11.68 48.43
CA ASP A 24 0.60 10.24 48.60
C ASP A 24 -0.68 9.66 49.20
N PHE A 25 -1.05 8.41 48.84
CA PHE A 25 -1.41 7.40 49.82
C PHE A 25 -1.71 6.02 49.18
N LEU A 26 -0.87 5.03 49.57
CA LEU A 26 -1.13 3.64 50.03
C LEU A 26 -1.91 2.62 49.18
N SER A 27 -1.16 1.58 48.79
CA SER A 27 -1.29 0.16 49.16
C SER A 27 -2.67 -0.51 49.14
N GLY A 28 -2.70 -1.65 48.45
CA GLY A 28 -3.72 -2.66 48.70
C GLY A 28 -3.97 -3.60 47.56
N GLY A 29 -3.44 -4.83 47.64
CA GLY A 29 -4.19 -6.04 47.67
C GLY A 29 -4.37 -6.75 46.34
N ALA A 30 -3.59 -7.80 46.18
CA ALA A 30 -3.79 -8.88 45.24
C ALA A 30 -5.14 -9.60 45.49
N VAL A 31 -5.89 -9.89 44.44
CA VAL A 31 -6.86 -10.99 44.42
C VAL A 31 -6.82 -11.62 43.02
N VAL A 32 -6.38 -12.87 43.02
CA VAL A 32 -6.53 -13.84 41.92
C VAL A 32 -7.89 -14.48 42.08
N PRO A 33 -8.66 -14.74 41.05
CA PRO A 33 -9.61 -15.82 41.04
C PRO A 33 -9.24 -16.90 40.04
N THR A 34 -9.12 -18.08 40.59
CA THR A 34 -9.06 -19.42 40.02
C THR A 34 -10.21 -19.72 39.05
N ALA A 35 -9.87 -20.57 38.08
CA ALA A 35 -10.81 -21.27 37.19
C ALA A 35 -11.67 -22.28 37.96
N PRO A 36 -12.81 -22.68 37.39
CA PRO A 36 -13.30 -24.02 37.62
C PRO A 36 -13.31 -24.88 36.37
N ASP A 37 -12.78 -26.06 36.53
CA ASP A 37 -13.00 -27.27 35.72
C ASP A 37 -14.46 -27.64 35.66
N PHE A 38 -14.91 -28.10 34.50
CA PHE A 38 -16.02 -29.05 34.44
C PHE A 38 -15.78 -30.07 33.33
N LEU A 39 -15.66 -31.31 33.84
CA LEU A 39 -15.60 -32.57 33.10
C LEU A 39 -16.98 -33.07 32.67
N SER A 40 -16.92 -33.90 31.65
CA SER A 40 -17.74 -35.09 31.36
C SER A 40 -19.01 -34.93 30.51
N GLY A 41 -18.99 -35.58 29.36
CA GLY A 41 -19.68 -36.84 29.19
C GLY A 41 -20.77 -36.78 28.15
N GLY A 42 -20.70 -37.68 27.15
CA GLY A 42 -21.86 -38.10 26.40
C GLY A 42 -21.63 -38.30 24.89
N ALA A 43 -21.25 -39.51 24.55
CA ALA A 43 -21.42 -40.05 23.21
C ALA A 43 -22.93 -40.16 22.88
N VAL A 44 -23.30 -40.05 21.59
CA VAL A 44 -24.17 -41.01 20.88
C VAL A 44 -24.62 -40.47 19.49
N VAL A 45 -24.43 -41.31 18.49
CA VAL A 45 -25.26 -41.63 17.28
C VAL A 45 -25.22 -40.72 16.07
N SER A 46 -24.57 -41.30 15.08
CA SER A 46 -24.76 -41.23 13.63
C SER A 46 -26.20 -41.07 13.16
N THR A 47 -26.42 -40.08 12.33
CA THR A 47 -27.38 -40.16 11.21
C THR A 47 -26.91 -39.22 10.09
N ALA A 48 -26.68 -39.77 8.90
CA ALA A 48 -26.40 -39.02 7.70
C ALA A 48 -27.56 -38.12 7.29
N PRO A 49 -27.32 -36.90 6.86
CA PRO A 49 -28.31 -36.14 6.13
C PRO A 49 -27.96 -36.00 4.66
N THR A 50 -28.88 -36.41 3.88
CA THR A 50 -29.41 -35.91 2.62
C THR A 50 -28.66 -34.73 1.99
N LYS A 51 -28.26 -34.94 0.75
CA LYS A 51 -27.81 -33.90 -0.19
C LYS A 51 -28.79 -32.74 -0.22
N GLN A 52 -28.42 -31.63 0.37
CA GLN A 52 -29.04 -30.34 0.08
C GLN A 52 -28.21 -29.63 -1.00
N HIS A 53 -28.88 -29.34 -2.12
CA HIS A 53 -28.45 -28.38 -3.12
C HIS A 53 -28.16 -27.04 -2.45
N GLY A 54 -26.90 -26.71 -2.29
CA GLY A 54 -26.45 -25.38 -1.89
C GLY A 54 -26.73 -24.42 -3.02
N SER A 55 -27.64 -23.51 -2.80
CA SER A 55 -27.85 -22.32 -3.63
C SER A 55 -26.56 -21.50 -3.71
N ILE A 56 -26.13 -21.25 -4.93
CA ILE A 56 -25.03 -20.34 -5.26
C ILE A 56 -25.42 -18.94 -4.78
N PRO A 57 -24.60 -18.23 -4.01
CA PRO A 57 -24.91 -16.86 -3.61
C PRO A 57 -24.99 -15.97 -4.85
N GLU A 58 -26.16 -15.42 -5.09
CA GLU A 58 -26.41 -14.37 -6.08
C GLU A 58 -25.63 -13.12 -5.68
N GLY A 59 -24.52 -12.87 -6.36
CA GLY A 59 -23.68 -11.69 -6.07
C GLY A 59 -22.53 -11.44 -7.05
N CYS A 60 -22.28 -12.32 -7.99
CA CYS A 60 -21.28 -12.11 -9.03
C CYS A 60 -21.96 -11.80 -10.37
N SER A 61 -22.31 -10.54 -10.60
CA SER A 61 -22.92 -10.07 -11.86
C SER A 61 -21.93 -9.94 -13.03
N CYS A 62 -20.85 -10.73 -13.03
CA CYS A 62 -19.88 -10.72 -14.14
C CYS A 62 -20.29 -11.58 -15.34
N LEU A 63 -21.46 -12.24 -15.33
CA LEU A 63 -21.85 -13.20 -16.39
C LEU A 63 -23.32 -13.11 -16.79
N ARG A 64 -23.89 -11.93 -16.95
CA ARG A 64 -25.18 -11.79 -17.64
C ARG A 64 -25.15 -10.62 -18.60
N SER A 65 -24.57 -10.84 -19.77
CA SER A 65 -25.03 -10.17 -20.99
C SER A 65 -24.51 -10.95 -22.20
N ALA A 66 -25.47 -11.33 -23.04
CA ALA A 66 -25.32 -11.85 -24.40
C ALA A 66 -25.32 -13.38 -24.58
N LEU A 67 -26.52 -13.95 -24.52
CA LEU A 67 -26.87 -15.03 -25.43
C LEU A 67 -28.07 -14.59 -26.27
N PRO A 68 -27.92 -14.30 -27.56
CA PRO A 68 -29.04 -14.32 -28.47
C PRO A 68 -29.34 -15.77 -28.85
N LEU A 69 -30.62 -16.16 -28.74
CA LEU A 69 -31.17 -17.37 -29.30
C LEU A 69 -30.86 -17.45 -30.80
N ALA A 70 -29.91 -18.28 -31.17
CA ALA A 70 -29.69 -18.64 -32.57
C ALA A 70 -30.14 -20.06 -32.82
N ARG A 71 -31.03 -20.15 -33.75
CA ARG A 71 -31.70 -21.30 -34.37
C ARG A 71 -30.69 -22.36 -34.80
N ALA A 72 -30.98 -23.61 -34.44
CA ALA A 72 -30.22 -24.79 -34.81
C ALA A 72 -29.95 -24.89 -36.30
N ARG A 73 -28.70 -25.00 -36.72
CA ARG A 73 -28.24 -25.61 -37.98
C ARG A 73 -26.99 -26.42 -37.70
N THR A 74 -27.12 -27.70 -37.95
CA THR A 74 -26.17 -28.82 -38.14
C THR A 74 -24.67 -28.50 -37.97
N ALA A 75 -24.08 -29.20 -36.95
CA ALA A 75 -22.64 -29.34 -36.70
C ALA A 75 -21.89 -30.06 -37.81
N PRO A 76 -20.54 -29.88 -37.99
CA PRO A 76 -19.56 -30.40 -37.02
C PRO A 76 -18.22 -29.61 -36.81
N ASP A 77 -18.23 -28.32 -36.71
CA ASP A 77 -16.99 -27.56 -36.48
C ASP A 77 -16.88 -26.78 -35.16
N TYR A 78 -17.81 -26.99 -34.21
CA TYR A 78 -17.88 -26.18 -32.97
C TYR A 78 -16.98 -26.67 -31.82
N LEU A 79 -16.34 -27.84 -31.92
CA LEU A 79 -15.58 -28.39 -30.78
C LEU A 79 -14.22 -27.74 -30.52
N ASN A 80 -13.63 -27.03 -31.50
CA ASN A 80 -12.30 -26.43 -31.31
C ASN A 80 -12.30 -25.01 -30.82
N THR A 81 -13.39 -24.26 -31.02
CA THR A 81 -13.43 -22.82 -30.60
C THR A 81 -13.77 -22.66 -29.14
N ASP A 82 -14.66 -23.48 -28.59
CA ASP A 82 -15.04 -23.42 -27.18
C ASP A 82 -13.94 -23.88 -26.24
N THR A 83 -13.15 -24.87 -26.62
CA THR A 83 -12.02 -25.36 -25.81
C THR A 83 -10.93 -24.30 -25.70
N SER A 84 -10.64 -23.57 -26.79
CA SER A 84 -9.65 -22.50 -26.77
C SER A 84 -10.09 -21.26 -25.95
N VAL A 85 -11.40 -20.97 -25.95
CA VAL A 85 -11.98 -19.91 -25.14
C VAL A 85 -12.02 -20.30 -23.66
N GLN A 86 -12.39 -21.55 -23.34
CA GLN A 86 -12.36 -22.06 -21.97
C GLN A 86 -10.93 -22.17 -21.42
N LEU A 87 -9.95 -22.60 -22.23
CA LEU A 87 -8.55 -22.62 -21.82
C LEU A 87 -8.00 -21.22 -21.57
N ARG A 88 -8.44 -20.20 -22.30
CA ARG A 88 -8.09 -18.79 -22.05
C ARG A 88 -8.61 -18.29 -20.70
N GLN A 89 -9.74 -18.80 -20.21
CA GLN A 89 -10.32 -18.42 -18.93
C GLN A 89 -9.61 -19.08 -17.73
N LEU A 90 -8.86 -20.16 -17.92
CA LEU A 90 -8.19 -20.89 -16.85
C LEU A 90 -6.83 -20.31 -16.45
N HIS A 91 -6.17 -19.55 -17.35
CA HIS A 91 -4.84 -19.04 -17.10
C HIS A 91 -4.83 -17.60 -16.61
N PRO A 92 -4.16 -17.31 -15.48
CA PRO A 92 -4.11 -15.96 -14.96
C PRO A 92 -3.31 -15.04 -15.88
N LEU A 93 -3.87 -13.88 -16.17
CA LEU A 93 -3.13 -12.79 -16.80
C LEU A 93 -2.11 -12.26 -15.78
N ARG A 94 -0.85 -12.26 -16.17
CA ARG A 94 0.23 -11.65 -15.40
C ARG A 94 0.73 -10.40 -16.12
N GLU A 95 0.70 -9.29 -15.42
CA GLU A 95 1.31 -8.04 -15.85
C GLU A 95 2.52 -7.76 -14.96
N ASN A 96 3.65 -7.43 -15.57
CA ASN A 96 4.85 -7.01 -14.86
C ASN A 96 5.29 -5.67 -15.44
N ALA A 97 5.34 -4.63 -14.60
CA ALA A 97 5.83 -3.30 -14.92
C ALA A 97 7.15 -3.05 -14.19
N LEU A 98 8.19 -2.73 -14.95
CA LEU A 98 9.48 -2.29 -14.43
C LEU A 98 9.60 -0.80 -14.71
N MET A 99 9.81 0.01 -13.67
CA MET A 99 9.82 1.47 -13.77
C MET A 99 11.01 2.05 -13.03
N LEU A 100 11.54 3.13 -13.57
CA LEU A 100 12.48 4.03 -12.91
C LEU A 100 11.76 5.34 -12.61
N GLY A 101 12.03 5.91 -11.44
CA GLY A 101 11.48 7.17 -10.99
C GLY A 101 12.58 8.13 -10.60
N VAL A 102 12.40 9.40 -10.96
CA VAL A 102 13.23 10.51 -10.50
C VAL A 102 12.31 11.55 -9.91
N GLY A 103 12.64 12.02 -8.72
CA GLY A 103 11.77 12.91 -7.99
C GLY A 103 12.48 13.89 -7.09
N TYR A 104 11.66 14.66 -6.44
CA TYR A 104 12.03 15.60 -5.41
C TYR A 104 11.53 15.08 -4.06
N THR A 105 12.36 15.24 -3.02
CA THR A 105 12.03 14.82 -1.66
C THR A 105 12.25 15.95 -0.65
N ASP A 106 11.36 16.05 0.34
CA ASP A 106 11.47 16.91 1.53
C ASP A 106 11.49 15.99 2.76
N ILE A 107 12.58 16.03 3.50
CA ILE A 107 12.85 15.13 4.64
C ILE A 107 12.96 15.96 5.91
N LEU A 108 12.29 15.53 6.96
CA LEU A 108 12.48 15.97 8.33
C LEU A 108 12.58 14.74 9.22
N ASP A 109 13.60 14.68 10.03
CA ASP A 109 13.76 13.66 11.03
C ASP A 109 14.33 14.27 12.31
N THR A 110 13.47 14.50 13.30
CA THR A 110 13.86 15.20 14.54
C THR A 110 14.79 14.37 15.43
N TYR A 111 15.00 13.09 15.12
CA TYR A 111 16.03 12.28 15.77
C TYR A 111 17.45 12.70 15.31
N LEU A 112 17.61 12.99 14.02
CA LEU A 112 18.90 13.38 13.44
C LEU A 112 19.12 14.89 13.46
N SER A 113 18.08 15.66 13.11
CA SER A 113 18.16 17.12 13.01
C SER A 113 16.78 17.76 13.07
N PRO A 114 16.63 18.93 13.70
CA PRO A 114 15.38 19.70 13.65
C PRO A 114 15.18 20.42 12.31
N GLU A 115 16.18 20.41 11.42
CA GLU A 115 16.14 21.08 10.12
C GLU A 115 15.46 20.21 9.06
N LYS A 116 14.91 20.86 8.02
CA LYS A 116 14.38 20.21 6.84
C LYS A 116 15.44 20.11 5.76
N TYR A 117 15.51 18.95 5.14
CA TYR A 117 16.41 18.65 4.04
C TYR A 117 15.61 18.44 2.76
N ARG A 118 16.09 18.99 1.66
CA ARG A 118 15.41 18.94 0.37
C ARG A 118 16.37 18.50 -0.71
N GLY A 119 15.90 17.62 -1.59
CA GLY A 119 16.78 17.12 -2.61
C GLY A 119 16.15 16.16 -3.60
N THR A 120 16.98 15.30 -4.17
CA THR A 120 16.60 14.39 -5.25
C THR A 120 16.38 12.97 -4.72
N ASP A 121 15.36 12.31 -5.26
CA ASP A 121 15.00 10.91 -4.98
C ASP A 121 15.07 10.12 -6.29
N LEU A 122 15.75 8.99 -6.26
CA LEU A 122 15.80 8.02 -7.35
C LEU A 122 15.15 6.73 -6.90
N ARG A 123 14.20 6.19 -7.70
CA ARG A 123 13.43 5.01 -7.37
C ARG A 123 13.46 3.97 -8.48
N PHE A 124 13.51 2.72 -8.08
CA PHE A 124 13.25 1.57 -8.93
C PHE A 124 12.01 0.84 -8.43
N LEU A 125 11.06 0.56 -9.32
CA LEU A 125 9.82 -0.12 -8.98
C LEU A 125 9.64 -1.34 -9.90
N SER A 126 9.33 -2.48 -9.29
CA SER A 126 8.87 -3.68 -9.96
C SER A 126 7.45 -4.00 -9.46
N HIS A 127 6.46 -3.75 -10.29
CA HIS A 127 5.06 -3.96 -9.96
C HIS A 127 4.51 -5.13 -10.77
N THR A 128 4.16 -6.22 -10.09
CA THR A 128 3.57 -7.43 -10.67
C THR A 128 2.11 -7.53 -10.27
N ARG A 129 1.23 -7.60 -11.26
CA ARG A 129 -0.21 -7.81 -11.07
C ARG A 129 -0.61 -9.16 -11.64
N ARG A 130 -1.40 -9.92 -10.90
CA ARG A 130 -1.96 -11.21 -11.32
C ARG A 130 -3.47 -11.15 -11.23
N GLU A 131 -4.10 -11.39 -12.36
CA GLU A 131 -5.54 -11.38 -12.50
C GLU A 131 -6.00 -12.69 -13.11
N LYS A 132 -6.99 -13.34 -12.51
CA LYS A 132 -7.63 -14.53 -13.07
C LYS A 132 -9.02 -14.12 -13.54
N ASP A 133 -9.34 -14.43 -14.79
CA ASP A 133 -10.61 -14.03 -15.41
C ASP A 133 -11.84 -14.63 -14.69
N SER A 134 -11.67 -15.82 -14.07
CA SER A 134 -12.73 -16.51 -13.33
C SER A 134 -12.99 -15.98 -11.91
N THR A 135 -12.17 -15.06 -11.41
CA THR A 135 -12.29 -14.51 -10.07
C THR A 135 -12.31 -12.99 -10.09
N CYS A 136 -13.09 -12.38 -9.20
CA CYS A 136 -13.07 -10.93 -9.02
C CYS A 136 -11.85 -10.47 -8.19
N LEU A 137 -10.87 -11.34 -7.94
CA LEU A 137 -9.74 -11.06 -7.07
C LEU A 137 -8.47 -10.81 -7.88
N VAL A 138 -7.83 -9.68 -7.59
CA VAL A 138 -6.55 -9.25 -8.16
C VAL A 138 -5.50 -9.27 -7.06
N ARG A 139 -4.35 -9.87 -7.34
CA ARG A 139 -3.18 -9.88 -6.47
C ARG A 139 -2.12 -8.99 -7.06
N GLN A 140 -1.56 -8.11 -6.24
CA GLN A 140 -0.44 -7.26 -6.65
C GLN A 140 0.74 -7.50 -5.74
N LEU A 141 1.93 -7.36 -6.31
CA LEU A 141 3.21 -7.46 -5.64
C LEU A 141 4.05 -6.27 -6.08
N LEU A 142 4.48 -5.46 -5.14
CA LEU A 142 5.35 -4.31 -5.40
C LEU A 142 6.67 -4.52 -4.68
N HIS A 143 7.76 -4.35 -5.42
CA HIS A 143 9.11 -4.17 -4.90
C HIS A 143 9.57 -2.79 -5.30
N GLU A 144 9.99 -2.00 -4.35
CA GLU A 144 10.48 -0.65 -4.58
C GLU A 144 11.77 -0.44 -3.81
N GLY A 145 12.80 0.02 -4.50
CA GLY A 145 14.03 0.51 -3.93
C GLY A 145 14.15 2.01 -4.15
N CYS A 146 14.62 2.77 -3.17
CA CYS A 146 14.86 4.20 -3.32
C CYS A 146 16.20 4.62 -2.71
N ILE A 147 16.79 5.65 -3.29
CA ILE A 147 17.96 6.37 -2.77
C ILE A 147 17.67 7.86 -2.92
N ALA A 148 17.86 8.60 -1.83
CA ALA A 148 17.64 10.04 -1.81
C ALA A 148 18.87 10.77 -1.26
N THR A 149 19.16 11.92 -1.83
CA THR A 149 20.14 12.87 -1.32
C THR A 149 19.47 14.21 -1.15
N ALA A 150 19.64 14.82 0.01
CA ALA A 150 18.96 16.06 0.35
C ALA A 150 19.91 16.98 1.14
N ASP A 151 19.82 18.27 0.89
CA ASP A 151 20.63 19.29 1.55
C ASP A 151 19.74 20.18 2.43
N ASN A 152 20.34 20.72 3.50
CA ASN A 152 19.67 21.71 4.32
C ASN A 152 19.62 23.07 3.61
N ARG A 153 18.85 24.01 4.17
CA ARG A 153 18.67 25.34 3.58
C ARG A 153 19.98 26.14 3.43
N SER A 154 20.94 25.93 4.32
CA SER A 154 22.22 26.62 4.29
C SER A 154 23.25 25.98 3.36
N GLY A 155 22.98 24.80 2.80
CA GLY A 155 23.87 24.08 1.89
C GLY A 155 25.13 23.50 2.53
N ASN A 156 25.23 23.54 3.87
CA ASN A 156 26.42 23.09 4.60
C ASN A 156 26.20 21.76 5.36
N GLY A 157 25.07 21.11 5.19
CA GLY A 157 24.75 19.80 5.73
C GLY A 157 23.83 19.03 4.80
N GLY A 158 24.06 17.74 4.67
CA GLY A 158 23.29 16.88 3.80
C GLY A 158 22.75 15.65 4.53
N GLU A 159 21.72 15.06 3.98
CA GLU A 159 21.19 13.75 4.35
C GLU A 159 21.19 12.81 3.16
N ILE A 160 21.60 11.57 3.42
CA ILE A 160 21.53 10.48 2.45
C ILE A 160 20.60 9.43 3.01
N GLY A 161 19.54 9.13 2.27
CA GLY A 161 18.57 8.12 2.63
C GLY A 161 18.51 6.99 1.62
N GLY A 162 18.19 5.80 2.10
CA GLY A 162 17.92 4.66 1.23
C GLY A 162 16.87 3.77 1.84
N GLY A 163 16.13 3.06 1.00
CA GLY A 163 15.10 2.18 1.50
C GLY A 163 14.61 1.17 0.47
N TYR A 164 14.02 0.12 1.01
CA TYR A 164 13.34 -0.91 0.25
C TYR A 164 11.95 -1.13 0.82
N THR A 165 10.97 -1.19 -0.06
CA THR A 165 9.58 -1.45 0.28
C THR A 165 9.09 -2.68 -0.47
N PHE A 166 8.51 -3.61 0.26
CA PHE A 166 7.79 -4.76 -0.24
C PHE A 166 6.33 -4.63 0.12
N ALA A 167 5.43 -4.71 -0.87
CA ALA A 167 4.00 -4.66 -0.63
C ALA A 167 3.26 -5.77 -1.37
N TYR A 168 2.35 -6.42 -0.66
CA TYR A 168 1.45 -7.42 -1.18
C TYR A 168 0.00 -6.98 -1.01
N SER A 169 -0.72 -6.86 -2.12
CA SER A 169 -2.10 -6.37 -2.15
C SER A 169 -3.08 -7.45 -2.61
N LEU A 170 -4.22 -7.52 -1.92
CA LEU A 170 -5.39 -8.31 -2.31
C LEU A 170 -6.54 -7.36 -2.56
N LEU A 171 -6.95 -7.24 -3.82
CA LEU A 171 -7.97 -6.29 -4.25
C LEU A 171 -9.14 -7.03 -4.91
N ARG A 172 -10.35 -6.63 -4.58
CA ARG A 172 -11.55 -7.04 -5.29
C ARG A 172 -11.79 -6.10 -6.46
N LYS A 173 -12.13 -6.68 -7.61
CA LYS A 173 -12.35 -5.98 -8.88
C LYS A 173 -13.83 -5.87 -9.19
N TRP A 174 -14.26 -4.69 -9.61
CA TRP A 174 -15.56 -4.41 -10.22
C TRP A 174 -15.33 -3.82 -11.61
N GLN A 175 -16.11 -4.27 -12.58
CA GLN A 175 -16.00 -3.81 -13.97
C GLN A 175 -17.30 -3.15 -14.38
N MET A 176 -17.19 -1.97 -14.95
CA MET A 176 -18.32 -1.19 -15.44
C MET A 176 -18.04 -0.71 -16.87
N PRO A 177 -18.91 -1.03 -17.86
CA PRO A 177 -18.82 -0.41 -19.16
C PRO A 177 -19.28 1.05 -19.06
N VAL A 178 -18.50 1.98 -19.58
CA VAL A 178 -18.81 3.41 -19.65
C VAL A 178 -18.77 3.83 -21.11
N GLY A 179 -19.90 3.70 -21.80
CA GLY A 179 -19.97 3.94 -23.25
C GLY A 179 -19.05 3.01 -24.04
N SER A 180 -18.08 3.58 -24.76
CA SER A 180 -17.05 2.83 -25.50
C SER A 180 -15.78 2.55 -24.70
N CYS A 181 -15.75 2.97 -23.44
CA CYS A 181 -14.64 2.82 -22.52
C CYS A 181 -14.94 1.73 -21.48
N HIS A 182 -13.89 1.22 -20.82
CA HIS A 182 -14.03 0.27 -19.72
C HIS A 182 -13.41 0.85 -18.46
N LEU A 183 -14.20 0.90 -17.40
CA LEU A 183 -13.75 1.29 -16.07
C LEU A 183 -13.67 0.04 -15.17
N ARG A 184 -12.52 -0.19 -14.58
CA ARG A 184 -12.30 -1.22 -13.56
C ARG A 184 -11.96 -0.54 -12.25
N LEU A 185 -12.78 -0.75 -11.24
CA LEU A 185 -12.52 -0.29 -9.88
C LEU A 185 -12.00 -1.46 -9.06
N LEU A 186 -11.02 -1.18 -8.22
CA LEU A 186 -10.42 -2.16 -7.32
C LEU A 186 -10.38 -1.57 -5.91
N ALA A 187 -10.71 -2.38 -4.91
CA ALA A 187 -10.55 -2.00 -3.53
C ALA A 187 -10.19 -3.21 -2.67
N GLY A 188 -9.40 -3.00 -1.66
CA GLY A 188 -8.97 -4.07 -0.76
C GLY A 188 -7.90 -3.63 0.22
N GLY A 189 -7.01 -4.55 0.58
CA GLY A 189 -5.95 -4.34 1.55
C GLY A 189 -4.58 -4.67 1.02
N THR A 190 -3.58 -3.95 1.53
CA THR A 190 -2.15 -4.13 1.26
C THR A 190 -1.41 -4.34 2.57
N ALA A 191 -0.60 -5.37 2.64
CA ALA A 191 0.43 -5.53 3.67
C ALA A 191 1.75 -5.02 3.10
N GLU A 192 2.37 -4.07 3.79
CA GLU A 192 3.61 -3.43 3.38
C GLU A 192 4.68 -3.57 4.45
N LEU A 193 5.84 -4.04 4.05
CA LEU A 193 7.07 -4.04 4.84
C LEU A 193 8.03 -3.03 4.22
N SER A 194 8.49 -2.07 5.01
CA SER A 194 9.49 -1.08 4.61
C SER A 194 10.70 -1.14 5.52
N VAL A 195 11.88 -1.15 4.90
CA VAL A 195 13.18 -1.12 5.58
C VAL A 195 14.00 -0.03 4.95
N GLY A 196 14.66 0.80 5.75
CA GLY A 196 15.47 1.89 5.23
C GLY A 196 16.39 2.47 6.27
N PHE A 197 17.15 3.45 5.83
CA PHE A 197 18.05 4.23 6.69
C PHE A 197 18.05 5.68 6.24
N LEU A 198 18.42 6.54 7.16
CA LEU A 198 18.74 7.94 6.92
C LEU A 198 20.06 8.26 7.62
N TYR A 199 20.98 8.89 6.92
CA TYR A 199 22.28 9.29 7.42
C TYR A 199 22.46 10.79 7.27
N ASN A 200 22.76 11.48 8.36
CA ASN A 200 23.03 12.92 8.38
C ASN A 200 24.53 13.16 8.40
N THR A 201 25.05 13.90 7.42
CA THR A 201 26.50 14.13 7.23
C THR A 201 27.12 15.06 8.29
N ARG A 202 26.30 15.75 9.07
CA ARG A 202 26.74 16.64 10.16
C ARG A 202 26.50 16.06 11.55
N GLY A 203 25.79 14.97 11.66
CA GLY A 203 25.51 14.32 12.95
C GLY A 203 26.77 13.73 13.55
N SER A 204 27.23 14.26 14.68
CA SER A 204 28.44 13.77 15.34
C SER A 204 28.20 12.61 16.28
N ASN A 205 27.04 12.57 16.95
CA ASN A 205 26.79 11.59 18.01
C ASN A 205 25.92 10.41 17.54
N ASN A 206 24.84 10.67 16.80
CA ASN A 206 23.97 9.65 16.21
C ASN A 206 23.68 10.03 14.77
N PRO A 207 24.63 9.80 13.83
CA PRO A 207 24.47 10.29 12.45
C PRO A 207 23.48 9.50 11.62
N ALA A 208 23.05 8.32 12.06
CA ALA A 208 22.22 7.42 11.29
C ALA A 208 20.94 7.04 12.03
N GLN A 209 19.86 6.87 11.28
CA GLN A 209 18.61 6.31 11.78
C GLN A 209 18.18 5.13 10.91
N ALA A 210 17.82 4.02 11.54
CA ALA A 210 17.18 2.90 10.90
C ALA A 210 15.66 3.12 10.86
N ARG A 211 15.04 2.81 9.72
CA ARG A 211 13.60 2.91 9.51
C ARG A 211 13.05 1.54 9.17
N LEU A 212 12.23 0.98 10.02
CA LEU A 212 11.59 -0.31 9.82
C LEU A 212 10.11 -0.18 10.18
N ALA A 213 9.23 -0.54 9.25
CA ALA A 213 7.79 -0.54 9.51
C ALA A 213 7.09 -1.69 8.77
N LEU A 214 6.12 -2.29 9.45
CA LEU A 214 5.15 -3.22 8.90
C LEU A 214 3.77 -2.60 9.02
N GLN A 215 3.08 -2.41 7.90
CA GLN A 215 1.81 -1.66 7.86
C GLN A 215 0.74 -2.42 7.08
N LEU A 216 -0.50 -2.32 7.55
CA LEU A 216 -1.70 -2.71 6.83
C LEU A 216 -2.38 -1.45 6.29
N LYS A 217 -2.63 -1.43 4.98
CA LYS A 217 -3.13 -0.27 4.26
C LYS A 217 -4.40 -0.61 3.49
N PRO A 218 -5.56 0.00 3.70
CA PRO A 218 -6.62 0.05 2.72
C PRO A 218 -6.08 0.64 1.42
N THR A 219 -6.43 0.01 0.32
CA THR A 219 -5.96 0.38 -1.01
C THR A 219 -7.13 0.42 -1.97
N VAL A 220 -7.22 1.48 -2.74
CA VAL A 220 -8.18 1.65 -3.83
C VAL A 220 -7.44 1.90 -5.12
N ALA A 221 -7.94 1.34 -6.23
CA ALA A 221 -7.37 1.60 -7.54
C ALA A 221 -8.48 1.68 -8.60
N ALA A 222 -8.19 2.38 -9.68
CA ALA A 222 -9.06 2.53 -10.83
C ALA A 222 -8.24 2.40 -12.11
N ASP A 223 -8.71 1.56 -13.03
CA ASP A 223 -8.15 1.44 -14.38
C ASP A 223 -9.21 1.94 -15.37
N PHE A 224 -8.85 2.90 -16.20
CA PHE A 224 -9.69 3.44 -17.23
C PHE A 224 -9.08 3.20 -18.61
N ASP A 225 -9.72 2.30 -19.37
CA ASP A 225 -9.31 1.96 -20.73
C ASP A 225 -10.07 2.84 -21.74
N PHE A 226 -9.36 3.65 -22.53
CA PHE A 226 -9.95 4.54 -23.53
C PHE A 226 -9.17 4.53 -24.83
N ARG A 227 -9.86 4.91 -25.93
CA ARG A 227 -9.26 5.04 -27.25
C ARG A 227 -9.33 6.51 -27.68
N LEU A 228 -8.16 7.09 -27.94
CA LEU A 228 -8.08 8.48 -28.41
C LEU A 228 -8.36 8.62 -29.91
N PHE A 229 -7.95 7.61 -30.70
CA PHE A 229 -8.13 7.64 -32.15
C PHE A 229 -8.92 6.40 -32.62
N ARG A 230 -9.84 6.59 -33.58
CA ARG A 230 -10.66 5.50 -34.19
C ARG A 230 -9.81 4.39 -34.83
N ARG A 231 -8.62 4.69 -35.35
CA ARG A 231 -7.69 3.74 -36.00
C ARG A 231 -6.77 3.02 -34.99
N GLN A 232 -6.86 3.36 -33.71
CA GLN A 232 -5.98 2.79 -32.71
C GLN A 232 -6.40 1.37 -32.37
N GLN A 233 -5.51 0.40 -32.61
CA GLN A 233 -5.76 -1.02 -32.36
C GLN A 233 -5.76 -1.37 -30.85
N ARG A 234 -5.04 -0.60 -30.02
CA ARG A 234 -4.95 -0.84 -28.58
C ARG A 234 -5.34 0.39 -27.79
N PRO A 235 -6.15 0.24 -26.72
CA PRO A 235 -6.53 1.37 -25.88
C PRO A 235 -5.32 1.89 -25.08
N PHE A 236 -5.40 3.15 -24.69
CA PHE A 236 -4.65 3.68 -23.55
C PHE A 236 -5.28 3.16 -22.26
N THR A 237 -4.47 2.89 -21.26
CA THR A 237 -4.95 2.55 -19.91
C THR A 237 -4.42 3.60 -18.94
N LEU A 238 -5.31 4.35 -18.33
CA LEU A 238 -5.00 5.23 -17.21
C LEU A 238 -5.23 4.43 -15.93
N HIS A 239 -4.19 4.31 -15.12
CA HIS A 239 -4.24 3.61 -13.83
C HIS A 239 -3.99 4.60 -12.70
N TYR A 240 -4.88 4.62 -11.73
CA TYR A 240 -4.72 5.36 -10.47
C TYR A 240 -4.81 4.39 -9.31
N GLU A 241 -3.89 4.52 -8.35
CA GLU A 241 -3.88 3.73 -7.12
C GLU A 241 -3.58 4.66 -5.95
N ALA A 242 -4.30 4.48 -4.84
CA ALA A 242 -4.08 5.20 -3.60
C ALA A 242 -4.17 4.26 -2.39
N SER A 243 -3.27 4.43 -1.44
CA SER A 243 -3.23 3.68 -0.19
C SER A 243 -2.79 4.54 0.98
N ALA A 244 -3.36 4.27 2.16
CA ALA A 244 -3.03 4.96 3.40
C ALA A 244 -2.88 3.93 4.53
N PRO A 245 -1.95 4.08 5.50
CA PRO A 245 -1.81 3.15 6.61
C PRO A 245 -3.04 3.21 7.52
N LEU A 246 -3.55 2.05 7.90
CA LEU A 246 -4.61 1.91 8.90
C LEU A 246 -4.04 1.58 10.27
N CYS A 247 -3.19 0.56 10.31
CA CYS A 247 -2.48 0.11 11.49
C CYS A 247 -1.17 -0.57 11.11
N GLY A 248 -0.25 -0.68 12.08
CA GLY A 248 1.02 -1.33 11.85
C GLY A 248 1.91 -1.36 13.07
N LEU A 249 3.14 -1.77 12.85
CA LEU A 249 4.24 -1.76 13.82
C LEU A 249 5.41 -0.99 13.20
N MET A 250 6.06 -0.16 13.98
CA MET A 250 7.21 0.62 13.54
C MET A 250 8.32 0.54 14.59
N PHE A 251 9.55 0.39 14.13
CA PHE A 251 10.73 0.60 14.98
C PHE A 251 11.05 2.09 15.04
N SER A 252 11.16 2.63 16.24
CA SER A 252 11.55 4.01 16.49
C SER A 252 12.36 4.09 17.78
N PRO A 253 13.55 4.70 17.80
CA PRO A 253 14.23 5.03 19.04
C PRO A 253 13.39 6.04 19.83
N ASN A 254 13.64 6.16 21.13
CA ASN A 254 13.10 7.24 21.93
C ASN A 254 13.91 8.54 21.71
N TYR A 255 13.30 9.68 22.01
CA TYR A 255 14.03 10.95 21.96
C TYR A 255 15.28 10.93 22.86
N GLY A 256 16.45 11.20 22.27
CA GLY A 256 17.74 11.17 22.98
C GLY A 256 18.36 9.79 23.19
N GLN A 257 17.67 8.69 22.84
CA GLN A 257 18.20 7.34 22.95
C GLN A 257 19.16 7.03 21.81
N SER A 258 20.34 6.51 22.12
CA SER A 258 21.33 6.12 21.10
C SER A 258 21.14 4.66 20.66
N TYR A 259 21.56 4.35 19.44
CA TYR A 259 21.59 2.96 18.94
C TYR A 259 22.53 2.07 19.75
N TYR A 260 23.59 2.64 20.35
CA TYR A 260 24.48 1.93 21.26
C TYR A 260 23.73 1.45 22.52
N GLU A 261 22.87 2.29 23.09
CA GLU A 261 22.04 1.91 24.25
C GLU A 261 21.05 0.82 23.89
N ILE A 262 20.44 0.88 22.72
CA ILE A 262 19.48 -0.12 22.26
C ILE A 262 20.19 -1.48 22.05
N PHE A 263 21.22 -1.50 21.20
CA PHE A 263 21.77 -2.79 20.72
C PHE A 263 22.92 -3.33 21.57
N SER A 264 23.71 -2.47 22.23
CA SER A 264 24.85 -2.92 23.02
C SER A 264 24.53 -3.05 24.51
N ARG A 265 23.63 -2.21 25.04
CA ARG A 265 23.19 -2.29 26.44
C ARG A 265 21.87 -3.00 26.65
N GLY A 266 21.17 -3.37 25.56
CA GLY A 266 19.90 -4.08 25.61
C GLY A 266 18.73 -3.24 26.14
N ASN A 267 18.81 -1.93 26.05
CA ASN A 267 17.73 -1.04 26.47
C ASN A 267 16.67 -0.90 25.35
N TYR A 268 15.75 -1.87 25.31
CA TYR A 268 14.68 -1.95 24.29
C TYR A 268 13.37 -1.28 24.74
N ASP A 269 13.44 -0.21 25.50
CA ASP A 269 12.25 0.46 26.02
C ASP A 269 11.42 1.10 24.91
N HIS A 270 10.23 0.54 24.67
CA HIS A 270 9.21 1.04 23.72
C HIS A 270 9.73 1.32 22.29
N ASN A 271 10.76 0.64 21.82
CA ASN A 271 11.31 0.85 20.48
C ASN A 271 10.44 0.22 19.36
N CYS A 272 9.63 -0.78 19.68
CA CYS A 272 8.65 -1.35 18.75
C CYS A 272 7.27 -0.79 19.09
N VAL A 273 6.79 0.14 18.29
CA VAL A 273 5.58 0.92 18.57
C VAL A 273 4.45 0.52 17.64
N PRO A 274 3.26 0.17 18.16
CA PRO A 274 2.07 0.04 17.34
C PRO A 274 1.66 1.40 16.78
N THR A 275 1.39 1.43 15.49
CA THR A 275 1.02 2.66 14.77
C THR A 275 -0.41 2.58 14.26
N THR A 276 -1.04 3.74 14.18
CA THR A 276 -2.39 3.92 13.63
C THR A 276 -2.37 5.06 12.62
N ILE A 277 -3.46 5.28 11.93
CA ILE A 277 -3.60 6.40 10.99
C ILE A 277 -3.34 7.77 11.67
N ALA A 278 -3.62 7.90 12.96
CA ALA A 278 -3.37 9.14 13.71
C ALA A 278 -1.88 9.37 13.98
N SER A 279 -1.11 8.31 14.28
CA SER A 279 0.34 8.40 14.53
C SER A 279 1.16 8.40 13.24
N THR A 280 0.60 7.87 12.14
CA THR A 280 1.27 7.79 10.83
C THR A 280 0.34 8.28 9.70
N PRO A 281 -0.07 9.56 9.68
CA PRO A 281 -0.95 10.10 8.64
C PRO A 281 -0.18 10.20 7.32
N SER A 282 -0.17 9.10 6.57
CA SER A 282 0.61 8.96 5.34
C SER A 282 -0.32 8.64 4.17
N LEU A 283 0.06 9.03 2.97
CA LEU A 283 -0.66 8.75 1.73
C LEU A 283 0.32 8.43 0.62
N ARG A 284 0.12 7.28 0.00
CA ARG A 284 0.80 6.92 -1.23
C ARG A 284 -0.20 6.92 -2.37
N GLN A 285 0.13 7.60 -3.45
CA GLN A 285 -0.68 7.63 -4.67
C GLN A 285 0.19 7.48 -5.91
N MET A 286 -0.34 6.77 -6.90
CA MET A 286 0.33 6.54 -8.18
C MET A 286 -0.68 6.72 -9.30
N LEU A 287 -0.38 7.61 -10.23
CA LEU A 287 -1.14 7.83 -11.46
C LEU A 287 -0.25 7.48 -12.65
N THR A 288 -0.64 6.49 -13.46
CA THR A 288 0.16 6.06 -14.60
C THR A 288 -0.68 5.92 -15.85
N LEU A 289 -0.06 6.19 -16.99
CA LEU A 289 -0.62 6.03 -18.32
C LEU A 289 0.18 4.97 -19.09
N ASP A 290 -0.51 3.91 -19.51
CA ASP A 290 0.03 2.88 -20.37
C ASP A 290 -0.32 3.18 -21.83
N PHE A 291 0.69 3.15 -22.69
CA PHE A 291 0.51 3.29 -24.12
C PHE A 291 1.45 2.35 -24.88
N ARG A 292 1.04 1.92 -26.07
CA ARG A 292 1.85 1.05 -26.90
C ARG A 292 2.60 1.85 -27.96
N ALA A 293 3.93 1.74 -27.93
CA ALA A 293 4.80 2.28 -28.97
C ALA A 293 5.93 1.27 -29.24
N LEU A 294 6.38 1.20 -30.51
CA LEU A 294 7.50 0.34 -30.94
C LEU A 294 7.35 -1.14 -30.47
N HIS A 295 6.14 -1.70 -30.62
CA HIS A 295 5.78 -3.07 -30.22
C HIS A 295 5.83 -3.34 -28.71
N THR A 296 6.20 -2.37 -27.89
CA THR A 296 6.31 -2.44 -26.43
C THR A 296 5.23 -1.56 -25.77
N THR A 297 4.73 -1.97 -24.61
CA THR A 297 3.86 -1.13 -23.79
C THR A 297 4.74 -0.33 -22.83
N TRP A 298 4.66 0.98 -22.95
CA TRP A 298 5.33 1.95 -22.10
C TRP A 298 4.39 2.43 -21.01
N ARG A 299 4.94 2.69 -19.85
CA ARG A 299 4.23 3.29 -18.71
C ARG A 299 4.96 4.56 -18.31
N ILE A 300 4.22 5.66 -18.24
CA ILE A 300 4.67 6.93 -17.70
C ILE A 300 3.70 7.38 -16.63
N GLY A 301 4.20 8.01 -15.57
CA GLY A 301 3.30 8.45 -14.53
C GLY A 301 3.93 9.30 -13.46
N TYR A 302 3.12 9.57 -12.46
CA TYR A 302 3.46 10.32 -11.26
C TYR A 302 3.26 9.45 -10.03
N LEU A 303 4.23 9.48 -9.13
CA LEU A 303 4.21 8.85 -7.82
C LEU A 303 4.30 9.95 -6.74
N GLY A 304 3.29 10.05 -5.90
CA GLY A 304 3.32 10.83 -4.67
C GLY A 304 3.42 9.87 -3.48
N ASP A 305 4.48 9.98 -2.69
CA ASP A 305 4.69 9.17 -1.50
C ASP A 305 4.93 10.12 -0.31
N TRP A 306 3.86 10.36 0.45
CA TRP A 306 3.86 11.26 1.59
C TRP A 306 3.81 10.46 2.87
N ARG A 307 4.96 10.29 3.50
CA ARG A 307 5.10 9.55 4.76
C ARG A 307 5.28 10.53 5.89
N GLN A 308 4.46 10.40 6.91
CA GLN A 308 4.56 11.20 8.12
C GLN A 308 4.38 10.30 9.33
N THR A 309 5.17 10.52 10.38
CA THR A 309 5.06 9.80 11.64
C THR A 309 5.28 10.73 12.82
N SER A 310 4.57 10.44 13.91
CA SER A 310 4.74 11.12 15.20
C SER A 310 4.67 10.05 16.29
N VAL A 311 5.84 9.53 16.67
CA VAL A 311 6.01 8.38 17.57
C VAL A 311 7.20 8.63 18.48
N ASN A 312 7.13 8.23 19.75
CA ASN A 312 8.20 8.38 20.76
C ASN A 312 8.72 9.83 20.89
N ASN A 313 7.82 10.81 20.79
CA ASN A 313 8.15 12.25 20.79
C ASN A 313 9.03 12.69 19.60
N LEU A 314 9.19 11.83 18.59
CA LEU A 314 9.90 12.13 17.35
C LEU A 314 8.91 12.43 16.23
N LYS A 315 9.15 13.51 15.51
CA LYS A 315 8.42 13.88 14.29
C LYS A 315 9.28 13.56 13.08
N GLN A 316 8.72 12.81 12.17
CA GLN A 316 9.39 12.45 10.92
C GLN A 316 8.43 12.69 9.77
N HIS A 317 8.93 13.25 8.67
CA HIS A 317 8.23 13.20 7.40
C HIS A 317 9.19 13.00 6.23
N THR A 318 8.69 12.37 5.22
CA THR A 318 9.34 12.25 3.91
C THR A 318 8.27 12.44 2.87
N TYR A 319 8.29 13.57 2.18
CA TYR A 319 7.36 13.89 1.10
C TYR A 319 8.08 13.79 -0.22
N THR A 320 7.74 12.78 -1.00
CA THR A 320 8.37 12.55 -2.31
C THR A 320 7.35 12.74 -3.42
N HIS A 321 7.78 13.43 -4.47
CA HIS A 321 7.08 13.62 -5.72
C HIS A 321 8.00 13.13 -6.85
N ALA A 322 7.66 12.04 -7.51
CA ALA A 322 8.49 11.45 -8.54
C ALA A 322 7.73 11.24 -9.85
N LEU A 323 8.40 11.47 -10.95
CA LEU A 323 7.98 11.03 -12.27
C LEU A 323 8.55 9.63 -12.49
N VAL A 324 7.69 8.71 -12.94
CA VAL A 324 8.06 7.33 -13.20
C VAL A 324 7.91 7.00 -14.67
N PHE A 325 8.87 6.24 -15.21
CA PHE A 325 8.87 5.79 -16.59
C PHE A 325 9.32 4.34 -16.65
N GLY A 326 8.67 3.53 -17.48
CA GLY A 326 9.02 2.12 -17.56
C GLY A 326 8.32 1.35 -18.66
N ILE A 327 8.47 0.03 -18.60
CA ILE A 327 7.92 -0.91 -19.55
C ILE A 327 7.00 -1.91 -18.87
N VAL A 328 5.93 -2.27 -19.56
CA VAL A 328 4.93 -3.23 -19.10
C VAL A 328 4.94 -4.46 -20.00
N ARG A 329 5.12 -5.63 -19.39
CA ARG A 329 5.02 -6.93 -20.06
C ARG A 329 3.78 -7.65 -19.57
N ARG A 330 2.93 -8.10 -20.50
CA ARG A 330 1.71 -8.87 -20.23
C ARG A 330 1.84 -10.25 -20.84
N PHE A 331 1.68 -11.28 -20.05
CA PHE A 331 1.75 -12.67 -20.50
C PHE A 331 0.77 -13.56 -19.73
N ARG A 332 0.34 -14.63 -20.37
CA ARG A 332 -0.42 -15.72 -19.74
C ARG A 332 0.52 -16.91 -19.59
N ILE A 333 0.56 -17.49 -18.38
CA ILE A 333 1.36 -18.69 -18.12
C ILE A 333 0.46 -19.88 -18.40
N GLU A 334 0.70 -20.57 -19.50
CA GLU A 334 0.14 -21.89 -19.74
C GLU A 334 0.97 -22.88 -18.93
N LYS A 335 0.31 -23.63 -18.04
CA LYS A 335 0.95 -24.79 -17.42
C LYS A 335 0.95 -25.89 -18.50
N LEU A 336 2.14 -26.30 -18.91
CA LEU A 336 2.35 -27.50 -19.67
C LEU A 336 1.95 -28.75 -18.87
#